data_984606c0f6112553bc6194b830a285f1
#
_entry.id   984606c0f6112553bc6194b830a285f1
#
_cell.length_a   1.000
_cell.length_b   1.000
_cell.length_c   1.000
_cell.angle_alpha   90.00
_cell.angle_beta   90.00
_cell.angle_gamma   90.00
#
_symmetry.space_group_name_H-M   'P 1'
#
loop_
_entity.id
_entity.type
_entity.pdbx_description
1 polymer ?
#
loop_
_entity_poly.entity_id
_entity_poly.type
_entity_poly.pdbx_seq_one_letter_code
_entity_poly.pdbx_strand_id
1 'polypeptide(L)'
;FKKNSEQKKRLVSHNNDYLNIAIRPINDINMSEVVPLIKDLAYKHLGDYEIYFAGQPYLAGETPSLIKKDVSTLMGLGILIMVLILFVNLRSLYAVFIIILTIVCSFLAMLGYMGWMRFLTGSNYFDFTMMNTSMPIILLTIANSDGVHIVSRFFRELRTIQNQTKAVRLTMESLMQPIFLTSLTTSAAFITMISSPLEYMIGYSFGIAFGVMWALFLSCTMLPSLISLKKWSLDSRAISKESMLERVTS
;
A
#
# COMPACT_ATOMS: atom_id res chain seq x y z
N PHE A 1 24.86 -9.01 -46.05
CA PHE A 1 23.46 -8.65 -45.78
C PHE A 1 22.47 -9.02 -46.91
N LYS A 2 22.85 -8.96 -48.18
CA LYS A 2 21.96 -9.32 -49.31
C LYS A 2 21.57 -10.81 -49.40
N LYS A 3 22.26 -11.71 -48.69
CA LYS A 3 22.14 -13.16 -48.89
C LYS A 3 21.20 -13.89 -47.91
N ASN A 4 20.69 -13.23 -46.85
CA ASN A 4 19.87 -13.90 -45.85
C ASN A 4 18.58 -13.09 -45.58
N SER A 5 17.52 -13.35 -46.33
CA SER A 5 16.27 -12.61 -46.29
C SER A 5 15.57 -12.68 -44.93
N GLU A 6 15.74 -13.75 -44.16
CA GLU A 6 15.19 -13.95 -42.84
C GLU A 6 15.88 -13.09 -41.77
N GLN A 7 17.21 -12.97 -41.81
CA GLN A 7 17.95 -12.11 -40.87
C GLN A 7 17.68 -10.64 -41.15
N LYS A 8 17.52 -10.25 -42.43
CA LYS A 8 17.15 -8.89 -42.79
C LYS A 8 15.79 -8.51 -42.23
N LYS A 9 14.79 -9.40 -42.28
CA LYS A 9 13.44 -9.17 -41.71
C LYS A 9 13.43 -8.99 -40.19
N ARG A 10 14.41 -9.53 -39.46
CA ARG A 10 14.55 -9.38 -38.01
C ARG A 10 15.25 -8.10 -37.59
N LEU A 11 16.15 -7.58 -38.43
CA LEU A 11 17.00 -6.44 -38.10
C LEU A 11 16.52 -5.10 -38.69
N VAL A 12 15.81 -5.17 -39.83
CA VAL A 12 15.34 -3.97 -40.54
C VAL A 12 13.85 -4.09 -40.80
N SER A 13 13.11 -3.02 -40.60
CA SER A 13 11.67 -2.99 -40.88
C SER A 13 11.40 -3.17 -42.38
N HIS A 14 10.18 -3.54 -42.73
CA HIS A 14 9.76 -3.78 -44.11
C HIS A 14 9.98 -2.55 -45.00
N ASN A 15 9.76 -1.35 -44.44
CA ASN A 15 9.93 -0.08 -45.16
C ASN A 15 11.32 0.53 -45.02
N ASN A 16 12.26 -0.13 -44.33
CA ASN A 16 13.60 0.36 -43.97
C ASN A 16 13.62 1.62 -43.07
N ASP A 17 12.55 1.91 -42.38
CA ASP A 17 12.44 3.09 -41.51
C ASP A 17 13.07 2.86 -40.12
N TYR A 18 13.14 1.60 -39.71
CA TYR A 18 13.67 1.22 -38.37
C TYR A 18 14.75 0.14 -38.49
N LEU A 19 15.81 0.33 -37.70
CA LEU A 19 16.87 -0.68 -37.48
C LEU A 19 16.71 -1.24 -36.06
N ASN A 20 16.61 -2.56 -35.96
CA ASN A 20 16.55 -3.26 -34.69
C ASN A 20 17.94 -3.73 -34.24
N ILE A 21 18.39 -3.30 -33.09
CA ILE A 21 19.61 -3.75 -32.43
C ILE A 21 19.22 -4.70 -31.30
N ALA A 22 19.44 -6.00 -31.49
CA ALA A 22 19.13 -7.01 -30.48
C ALA A 22 20.32 -7.16 -29.53
N ILE A 23 20.10 -6.78 -28.27
CA ILE A 23 21.05 -6.93 -27.16
C ILE A 23 20.60 -8.12 -26.31
N ARG A 24 21.44 -9.12 -26.13
CA ARG A 24 21.17 -10.28 -25.30
C ARG A 24 21.99 -10.16 -24.02
N PRO A 25 21.37 -9.95 -22.87
CA PRO A 25 22.09 -9.92 -21.59
C PRO A 25 22.63 -11.34 -21.27
N ILE A 26 23.74 -11.38 -20.56
CA ILE A 26 24.30 -12.62 -20.01
C ILE A 26 23.49 -12.94 -18.73
N ASN A 27 23.29 -14.21 -18.43
CA ASN A 27 22.55 -14.64 -17.24
C ASN A 27 23.18 -14.08 -15.95
N ASP A 28 22.35 -13.83 -14.94
CA ASP A 28 22.73 -13.34 -13.60
C ASP A 28 23.20 -11.87 -13.50
N ILE A 29 22.80 -11.01 -14.43
CA ILE A 29 23.08 -9.58 -14.34
C ILE A 29 21.84 -8.83 -13.79
N ASN A 30 22.07 -7.91 -12.87
CA ASN A 30 21.03 -7.00 -12.36
C ASN A 30 20.60 -6.01 -13.45
N MET A 31 19.44 -6.24 -14.06
CA MET A 31 18.93 -5.41 -15.15
C MET A 31 18.68 -3.95 -14.74
N SER A 32 18.39 -3.68 -13.47
CA SER A 32 18.21 -2.32 -12.97
C SER A 32 19.47 -1.46 -13.04
N GLU A 33 20.65 -2.08 -13.06
CA GLU A 33 21.93 -1.38 -13.21
C GLU A 33 22.37 -1.29 -14.68
N VAL A 34 22.09 -2.33 -15.46
CA VAL A 34 22.57 -2.44 -16.85
C VAL A 34 21.72 -1.63 -17.83
N VAL A 35 20.39 -1.59 -17.63
CA VAL A 35 19.49 -0.87 -18.54
C VAL A 35 19.79 0.64 -18.60
N PRO A 36 20.03 1.35 -17.49
CA PRO A 36 20.44 2.76 -17.56
C PRO A 36 21.74 2.97 -18.33
N LEU A 37 22.73 2.07 -18.17
CA LEU A 37 24.01 2.14 -18.90
C LEU A 37 23.81 1.95 -20.40
N ILE A 38 22.97 0.99 -20.79
CA ILE A 38 22.64 0.77 -22.21
C ILE A 38 21.95 1.99 -22.81
N LYS A 39 21.01 2.60 -22.06
CA LYS A 39 20.33 3.83 -22.49
C LYS A 39 21.32 4.97 -22.68
N ASP A 40 22.20 5.19 -21.71
CA ASP A 40 23.20 6.26 -21.78
C ASP A 40 24.14 6.08 -22.98
N LEU A 41 24.64 4.86 -23.19
CA LEU A 41 25.45 4.53 -24.37
C LEU A 41 24.68 4.72 -25.69
N ALA A 42 23.42 4.31 -25.75
CA ALA A 42 22.60 4.47 -26.94
C ALA A 42 22.38 5.95 -27.26
N TYR A 43 22.00 6.78 -26.29
CA TYR A 43 21.82 8.22 -26.50
C TYR A 43 23.14 8.93 -26.81
N LYS A 44 24.26 8.49 -26.25
CA LYS A 44 25.59 9.07 -26.54
C LYS A 44 26.03 8.82 -27.96
N HIS A 45 25.73 7.67 -28.54
CA HIS A 45 26.21 7.28 -29.88
C HIS A 45 25.16 7.42 -31.00
N LEU A 46 23.89 7.45 -30.64
CA LEU A 46 22.76 7.46 -31.58
C LEU A 46 21.78 8.60 -31.26
N GLY A 47 22.20 9.62 -30.50
CA GLY A 47 21.31 10.70 -30.00
C GLY A 47 20.66 11.55 -31.09
N ASP A 48 21.17 11.49 -32.32
CA ASP A 48 20.59 12.16 -33.51
C ASP A 48 19.37 11.42 -34.10
N TYR A 49 19.07 10.21 -33.57
CA TYR A 49 17.98 9.35 -34.04
C TYR A 49 16.94 9.14 -32.96
N GLU A 50 15.70 8.90 -33.35
CA GLU A 50 14.68 8.42 -32.42
C GLU A 50 14.97 7.00 -31.97
N ILE A 51 15.16 6.80 -30.65
CA ILE A 51 15.54 5.51 -30.08
C ILE A 51 14.37 4.97 -29.25
N TYR A 52 13.95 3.75 -29.57
CA TYR A 52 12.92 3.02 -28.83
C TYR A 52 13.52 1.78 -28.18
N PHE A 53 13.24 1.59 -26.88
CA PHE A 53 13.69 0.43 -26.13
C PHE A 53 12.52 -0.51 -25.87
N ALA A 54 12.73 -1.82 -26.06
CA ALA A 54 11.71 -2.84 -25.84
C ALA A 54 12.33 -4.17 -25.39
N GLY A 55 11.51 -5.03 -24.84
CA GLY A 55 11.89 -6.38 -24.42
C GLY A 55 11.84 -6.61 -22.92
N GLN A 56 11.74 -7.89 -22.53
CA GLN A 56 11.65 -8.28 -21.11
C GLN A 56 12.81 -7.78 -20.24
N PRO A 57 14.08 -7.85 -20.67
CA PRO A 57 15.20 -7.31 -19.88
C PRO A 57 15.10 -5.80 -19.64
N TYR A 58 14.63 -5.04 -20.64
CA TYR A 58 14.40 -3.61 -20.52
C TYR A 58 13.30 -3.32 -19.48
N LEU A 59 12.16 -4.00 -19.59
CA LEU A 59 11.07 -3.86 -18.64
C LEU A 59 11.52 -4.23 -17.21
N ALA A 60 12.25 -5.33 -17.06
CA ALA A 60 12.77 -5.76 -15.76
C ALA A 60 13.72 -4.73 -15.12
N GLY A 61 14.48 -4.00 -15.92
CA GLY A 61 15.41 -2.96 -15.43
C GLY A 61 14.77 -1.61 -15.16
N GLU A 62 13.84 -1.16 -16.00
CA GLU A 62 13.22 0.17 -15.92
C GLU A 62 12.02 0.20 -14.95
N THR A 63 11.21 -0.87 -14.95
CA THR A 63 9.96 -0.94 -14.18
C THR A 63 10.16 -0.68 -12.67
N PRO A 64 11.19 -1.20 -11.99
CA PRO A 64 11.39 -0.95 -10.56
C PRO A 64 11.56 0.54 -10.23
N SER A 65 12.27 1.28 -11.06
CA SER A 65 12.50 2.72 -10.86
C SER A 65 11.23 3.54 -11.07
N LEU A 66 10.46 3.21 -12.10
CA LEU A 66 9.17 3.85 -12.41
C LEU A 66 8.15 3.57 -11.32
N ILE A 67 8.00 2.30 -10.90
CA ILE A 67 7.09 1.92 -9.82
C ILE A 67 7.48 2.62 -8.53
N LYS A 68 8.76 2.67 -8.18
CA LYS A 68 9.21 3.35 -6.95
C LYS A 68 8.81 4.83 -6.96
N LYS A 69 8.96 5.52 -8.08
CA LYS A 69 8.57 6.93 -8.25
C LYS A 69 7.07 7.10 -8.15
N ASP A 70 6.30 6.31 -8.90
CA ASP A 70 4.85 6.40 -8.95
C ASP A 70 4.22 6.05 -7.60
N VAL A 71 4.65 4.96 -6.96
CA VAL A 71 4.18 4.56 -5.63
C VAL A 71 4.48 5.64 -4.60
N SER A 72 5.69 6.22 -4.59
CA SER A 72 6.03 7.30 -3.66
C SER A 72 5.13 8.52 -3.86
N THR A 73 4.89 8.93 -5.10
CA THR A 73 4.05 10.09 -5.42
C THR A 73 2.58 9.84 -5.10
N LEU A 74 2.03 8.71 -5.56
CA LEU A 74 0.64 8.34 -5.33
C LEU A 74 0.34 8.07 -3.86
N MET A 75 1.28 7.44 -3.14
CA MET A 75 1.15 7.20 -1.70
C MET A 75 1.17 8.52 -0.92
N GLY A 76 2.06 9.44 -1.27
CA GLY A 76 2.09 10.78 -0.67
C GLY A 76 0.79 11.54 -0.89
N LEU A 77 0.27 11.54 -2.13
CA LEU A 77 -1.01 12.15 -2.47
C LEU A 77 -2.18 11.46 -1.73
N GLY A 78 -2.19 10.13 -1.69
CA GLY A 78 -3.20 9.34 -0.98
C GLY A 78 -3.23 9.64 0.51
N ILE A 79 -2.08 9.71 1.17
CA ILE A 79 -1.97 10.09 2.58
C ILE A 79 -2.46 11.52 2.79
N LEU A 80 -2.08 12.48 1.93
CA LEU A 80 -2.53 13.86 2.02
C LEU A 80 -4.05 13.96 1.95
N ILE A 81 -4.67 13.34 0.95
CA ILE A 81 -6.12 13.32 0.77
C ILE A 81 -6.79 12.65 1.99
N MET A 82 -6.26 11.52 2.45
CA MET A 82 -6.75 10.82 3.63
C MET A 82 -6.73 11.72 4.88
N VAL A 83 -5.62 12.41 5.14
CA VAL A 83 -5.49 13.32 6.29
C VAL A 83 -6.47 14.47 6.20
N LEU A 84 -6.66 15.05 5.00
CA LEU A 84 -7.66 16.11 4.77
C LEU A 84 -9.07 15.62 5.06
N ILE A 85 -9.47 14.47 4.53
CA ILE A 85 -10.80 13.87 4.78
C ILE A 85 -10.99 13.56 6.26
N LEU A 86 -9.99 12.96 6.91
CA LEU A 86 -10.02 12.69 8.35
C LEU A 86 -10.19 13.97 9.16
N PHE A 87 -9.44 15.01 8.83
CA PHE A 87 -9.51 16.28 9.53
C PHE A 87 -10.88 16.97 9.38
N VAL A 88 -11.42 16.97 8.16
CA VAL A 88 -12.75 17.54 7.88
C VAL A 88 -13.84 16.76 8.62
N ASN A 89 -13.71 15.42 8.68
CA ASN A 89 -14.69 14.55 9.30
C ASN A 89 -14.63 14.59 10.83
N LEU A 90 -13.43 14.42 11.40
CA LEU A 90 -13.24 14.30 12.86
C LEU A 90 -13.03 15.65 13.56
N ARG A 91 -12.62 16.69 12.84
CA ARG A 91 -12.34 18.05 13.35
C ARG A 91 -11.45 18.09 14.60
N SER A 92 -10.58 17.10 14.75
CA SER A 92 -9.65 16.95 15.86
C SER A 92 -8.32 16.46 15.37
N LEU A 93 -7.27 17.30 15.49
CA LEU A 93 -5.90 16.92 15.13
C LEU A 93 -5.40 15.70 15.92
N TYR A 94 -5.76 15.62 17.19
CA TYR A 94 -5.38 14.49 18.02
C TYR A 94 -6.02 13.18 17.54
N ALA A 95 -7.29 13.21 17.15
CA ALA A 95 -7.98 12.03 16.61
C ALA A 95 -7.33 11.57 15.30
N VAL A 96 -7.00 12.51 14.42
CA VAL A 96 -6.27 12.20 13.17
C VAL A 96 -4.90 11.60 13.47
N PHE A 97 -4.17 12.19 14.42
CA PHE A 97 -2.83 11.70 14.81
C PHE A 97 -2.85 10.26 15.34
N ILE A 98 -3.79 9.92 16.24
CA ILE A 98 -3.86 8.55 16.78
C ILE A 98 -4.25 7.51 15.74
N ILE A 99 -5.10 7.86 14.77
CA ILE A 99 -5.43 6.98 13.64
C ILE A 99 -4.19 6.75 12.77
N ILE A 100 -3.49 7.82 12.39
CA ILE A 100 -2.26 7.70 11.58
C ILE A 100 -1.21 6.87 12.34
N LEU A 101 -1.04 7.11 13.63
CA LEU A 101 -0.11 6.34 14.46
C LEU A 101 -0.44 4.84 14.43
N THR A 102 -1.72 4.49 14.57
CA THR A 102 -2.18 3.09 14.50
C THR A 102 -1.87 2.47 13.13
N ILE A 103 -2.10 3.20 12.04
CA ILE A 103 -1.81 2.75 10.68
C ILE A 103 -0.30 2.52 10.49
N VAL A 104 0.53 3.47 10.93
CA VAL A 104 2.00 3.36 10.82
C VAL A 104 2.51 2.16 11.62
N CYS A 105 2.04 1.98 12.86
CA CYS A 105 2.41 0.82 13.68
C CYS A 105 1.99 -0.50 13.02
N SER A 106 0.80 -0.55 12.41
CA SER A 106 0.33 -1.74 11.68
C SER A 106 1.20 -2.04 10.48
N PHE A 107 1.58 -1.03 9.74
CA PHE A 107 2.45 -1.18 8.57
C PHE A 107 3.86 -1.65 8.95
N LEU A 108 4.46 -1.06 9.98
CA LEU A 108 5.77 -1.49 10.49
C LEU A 108 5.75 -2.94 10.98
N ALA A 109 4.66 -3.34 11.68
CA ALA A 109 4.49 -4.72 12.11
C ALA A 109 4.37 -5.70 10.92
N MET A 110 3.65 -5.31 9.87
CA MET A 110 3.54 -6.11 8.64
C MET A 110 4.90 -6.30 7.96
N LEU A 111 5.69 -5.23 7.82
CA LEU A 111 7.04 -5.32 7.26
C LEU A 111 7.96 -6.17 8.14
N GLY A 112 7.88 -5.99 9.45
CA GLY A 112 8.62 -6.79 10.41
C GLY A 112 8.27 -8.28 10.32
N TYR A 113 6.99 -8.61 10.18
CA TYR A 113 6.52 -9.99 9.96
C TYR A 113 7.12 -10.60 8.69
N MET A 114 7.09 -9.88 7.57
CA MET A 114 7.67 -10.38 6.32
C MET A 114 9.18 -10.65 6.44
N GLY A 115 9.92 -9.69 7.04
CA GLY A 115 11.35 -9.88 7.29
C GLY A 115 11.65 -11.05 8.22
N TRP A 116 10.84 -11.22 9.27
CA TRP A 116 10.95 -12.32 10.21
C TRP A 116 10.67 -13.67 9.56
N MET A 117 9.60 -13.76 8.76
CA MET A 117 9.24 -14.99 8.04
C MET A 117 10.33 -15.38 7.02
N ARG A 118 10.92 -14.40 6.31
CA ARG A 118 12.06 -14.65 5.44
C ARG A 118 13.25 -15.23 6.22
N PHE A 119 13.57 -14.64 7.36
CA PHE A 119 14.68 -15.09 8.21
C PHE A 119 14.46 -16.53 8.73
N LEU A 120 13.24 -16.85 9.19
CA LEU A 120 12.92 -18.18 9.76
C LEU A 120 12.83 -19.28 8.72
N THR A 121 12.21 -18.97 7.56
CA THR A 121 11.95 -20.01 6.53
C THR A 121 13.09 -20.15 5.53
N GLY A 122 13.96 -19.14 5.42
CA GLY A 122 14.99 -19.08 4.37
C GLY A 122 14.40 -19.01 2.94
N SER A 123 13.09 -18.83 2.81
CA SER A 123 12.37 -18.90 1.55
C SER A 123 12.32 -17.55 0.85
N ASN A 124 12.53 -17.55 -0.47
CA ASN A 124 12.40 -16.37 -1.32
C ASN A 124 10.95 -15.89 -1.50
N TYR A 125 9.95 -16.64 -1.02
CA TYR A 125 8.54 -16.26 -1.08
C TYR A 125 8.25 -14.94 -0.35
N PHE A 126 9.01 -14.64 0.71
CA PHE A 126 8.85 -13.42 1.51
C PHE A 126 9.77 -12.27 1.07
N ASP A 127 10.43 -12.41 -0.07
CA ASP A 127 11.21 -11.32 -0.64
C ASP A 127 10.32 -10.16 -1.06
N PHE A 128 10.85 -8.95 -0.88
CA PHE A 128 10.12 -7.76 -1.28
C PHE A 128 10.12 -7.64 -2.81
N THR A 129 8.97 -7.92 -3.43
CA THR A 129 8.76 -7.86 -4.87
C THR A 129 8.02 -6.58 -5.27
N MET A 130 7.90 -6.33 -6.57
CA MET A 130 7.10 -5.20 -7.09
C MET A 130 5.65 -5.22 -6.60
N MET A 131 5.05 -6.40 -6.42
CA MET A 131 3.68 -6.53 -5.91
C MET A 131 3.54 -5.96 -4.50
N ASN A 132 4.57 -6.08 -3.68
CA ASN A 132 4.55 -5.63 -2.29
C ASN A 132 4.47 -4.10 -2.17
N THR A 133 4.75 -3.35 -3.24
CA THR A 133 4.60 -1.89 -3.27
C THR A 133 3.14 -1.44 -3.10
N SER A 134 2.17 -2.30 -3.39
CA SER A 134 0.74 -2.02 -3.18
C SER A 134 0.26 -2.28 -1.73
N MET A 135 1.00 -3.06 -0.93
CA MET A 135 0.61 -3.42 0.44
C MET A 135 0.35 -2.21 1.35
N PRO A 136 1.18 -1.14 1.33
CA PRO A 136 0.93 0.03 2.17
C PRO A 136 -0.42 0.69 1.87
N ILE A 137 -0.80 0.79 0.60
CA ILE A 137 -2.05 1.43 0.17
C ILE A 137 -3.25 0.62 0.65
N ILE A 138 -3.19 -0.70 0.53
CA ILE A 138 -4.25 -1.61 0.97
C ILE A 138 -4.42 -1.52 2.48
N LEU A 139 -3.32 -1.64 3.23
CA LEU A 139 -3.36 -1.58 4.69
C LEU A 139 -3.83 -0.22 5.20
N LEU A 140 -3.36 0.88 4.57
CA LEU A 140 -3.78 2.24 4.87
C LEU A 140 -5.29 2.41 4.70
N THR A 141 -5.87 1.86 3.64
CA THR A 141 -7.30 1.97 3.36
C THR A 141 -8.12 1.22 4.41
N ILE A 142 -7.75 -0.02 4.76
CA ILE A 142 -8.48 -0.88 5.69
C ILE A 142 -8.36 -0.33 7.13
N ALA A 143 -7.14 -0.10 7.60
CA ALA A 143 -6.90 0.38 8.95
C ALA A 143 -7.47 1.79 9.19
N ASN A 144 -7.48 2.66 8.17
CA ASN A 144 -8.11 3.96 8.23
C ASN A 144 -9.62 3.85 8.44
N SER A 145 -10.29 2.94 7.73
CA SER A 145 -11.73 2.71 7.86
C SER A 145 -12.10 2.36 9.30
N ASP A 146 -11.41 1.40 9.90
CA ASP A 146 -11.65 0.96 11.27
C ASP A 146 -11.43 2.11 12.27
N GLY A 147 -10.34 2.85 12.11
CA GLY A 147 -10.02 4.00 12.96
C GLY A 147 -11.08 5.10 12.92
N VAL A 148 -11.56 5.44 11.72
CA VAL A 148 -12.63 6.44 11.53
C VAL A 148 -13.93 6.01 12.20
N HIS A 149 -14.32 4.75 12.01
CA HIS A 149 -15.56 4.22 12.61
C HIS A 149 -15.49 4.25 14.13
N ILE A 150 -14.38 3.82 14.74
CA ILE A 150 -14.20 3.81 16.18
C ILE A 150 -14.25 5.25 16.75
N VAL A 151 -13.49 6.18 16.18
CA VAL A 151 -13.41 7.56 16.70
C VAL A 151 -14.72 8.31 16.49
N SER A 152 -15.36 8.16 15.32
CA SER A 152 -16.66 8.80 15.05
C SER A 152 -17.74 8.29 16.00
N ARG A 153 -17.79 6.97 16.23
CA ARG A 153 -18.74 6.38 17.19
C ARG A 153 -18.45 6.86 18.61
N PHE A 154 -17.18 6.90 19.01
CA PHE A 154 -16.79 7.44 20.33
C PHE A 154 -17.26 8.87 20.52
N PHE A 155 -17.11 9.77 19.55
CA PHE A 155 -17.58 11.14 19.66
C PHE A 155 -19.10 11.22 19.81
N ARG A 156 -19.84 10.37 19.11
CA ARG A 156 -21.31 10.28 19.24
C ARG A 156 -21.73 9.81 20.64
N GLU A 157 -21.13 8.73 21.13
CA GLU A 157 -21.44 8.21 22.48
C GLU A 157 -21.05 9.22 23.56
N LEU A 158 -19.92 9.91 23.41
CA LEU A 158 -19.45 10.91 24.36
C LEU A 158 -20.41 12.10 24.45
N ARG A 159 -21.00 12.53 23.33
CA ARG A 159 -22.05 13.59 23.33
C ARG A 159 -23.28 13.21 24.15
N THR A 160 -23.69 11.96 24.00
CA THR A 160 -24.93 11.48 24.64
C THR A 160 -24.73 11.19 26.13
N ILE A 161 -23.62 10.52 26.49
CA ILE A 161 -23.40 9.96 27.84
C ILE A 161 -22.63 10.92 28.75
N GLN A 162 -21.83 11.84 28.15
CA GLN A 162 -20.95 12.79 28.84
C GLN A 162 -19.96 12.13 29.82
N ASN A 163 -19.72 10.82 29.65
CA ASN A 163 -18.76 10.06 30.44
C ASN A 163 -17.80 9.30 29.49
N GLN A 164 -16.52 9.70 29.47
CA GLN A 164 -15.53 9.20 28.55
C GLN A 164 -15.33 7.68 28.64
N THR A 165 -15.20 7.14 29.84
CA THR A 165 -14.97 5.71 30.05
C THR A 165 -16.15 4.86 29.56
N LYS A 166 -17.39 5.32 29.87
CA LYS A 166 -18.59 4.63 29.37
C LYS A 166 -18.72 4.75 27.85
N ALA A 167 -18.39 5.91 27.27
CA ALA A 167 -18.43 6.12 25.83
C ALA A 167 -17.45 5.22 25.08
N VAL A 168 -16.22 5.06 25.56
CA VAL A 168 -15.24 4.15 24.98
C VAL A 168 -15.75 2.69 25.05
N ARG A 169 -16.25 2.27 26.20
CA ARG A 169 -16.76 0.92 26.40
C ARG A 169 -17.91 0.61 25.43
N LEU A 170 -18.93 1.46 25.35
CA LEU A 170 -20.07 1.24 24.44
C LEU A 170 -19.67 1.29 22.97
N THR A 171 -18.71 2.14 22.61
CA THR A 171 -18.14 2.17 21.27
C THR A 171 -17.54 0.82 20.91
N MET A 172 -16.71 0.25 21.78
CA MET A 172 -16.06 -1.04 21.51
C MET A 172 -17.06 -2.19 21.53
N GLU A 173 -17.99 -2.23 22.48
CA GLU A 173 -19.06 -3.23 22.52
C GLU A 173 -19.90 -3.27 21.25
N SER A 174 -20.14 -2.11 20.62
CA SER A 174 -20.96 -2.02 19.40
C SER A 174 -20.19 -2.29 18.11
N LEU A 175 -18.88 -1.98 18.05
CA LEU A 175 -18.09 -2.04 16.82
C LEU A 175 -17.14 -3.24 16.74
N MET A 176 -16.81 -3.89 17.88
CA MET A 176 -15.84 -4.96 17.89
C MET A 176 -16.22 -6.12 16.95
N GLN A 177 -17.50 -6.53 17.00
CA GLN A 177 -17.98 -7.62 16.17
C GLN A 177 -17.98 -7.31 14.66
N PRO A 178 -18.53 -6.16 14.19
CA PRO A 178 -18.45 -5.78 12.78
C PRO A 178 -17.01 -5.65 12.27
N ILE A 179 -16.14 -4.97 13.00
CA ILE A 179 -14.75 -4.74 12.61
C ILE A 179 -13.98 -6.08 12.59
N PHE A 180 -14.19 -6.95 13.58
CA PHE A 180 -13.60 -8.28 13.57
C PHE A 180 -14.02 -9.10 12.35
N LEU A 181 -15.31 -9.09 12.01
CA LEU A 181 -15.83 -9.85 10.88
C LEU A 181 -15.29 -9.34 9.54
N THR A 182 -15.24 -8.02 9.35
CA THR A 182 -14.67 -7.42 8.13
C THR A 182 -13.19 -7.72 7.97
N SER A 183 -12.41 -7.60 9.04
CA SER A 183 -10.97 -7.89 9.00
C SER A 183 -10.70 -9.40 8.80
N LEU A 184 -11.51 -10.26 9.39
CA LEU A 184 -11.41 -11.72 9.22
C LEU A 184 -11.71 -12.13 7.77
N THR A 185 -12.81 -11.63 7.21
CA THR A 185 -13.20 -11.93 5.81
C THR A 185 -12.18 -11.39 4.82
N THR A 186 -11.64 -10.19 5.06
CA THR A 186 -10.60 -9.60 4.23
C THR A 186 -9.30 -10.41 4.30
N SER A 187 -8.86 -10.80 5.49
CA SER A 187 -7.67 -11.64 5.66
C SER A 187 -7.85 -13.00 4.99
N ALA A 188 -9.02 -13.62 5.14
CA ALA A 188 -9.34 -14.88 4.47
C ALA A 188 -9.29 -14.73 2.94
N ALA A 189 -9.83 -13.64 2.39
CA ALA A 189 -9.77 -13.36 0.96
C ALA A 189 -8.31 -13.25 0.46
N PHE A 190 -7.42 -12.58 1.18
CA PHE A 190 -6.01 -12.53 0.81
C PHE A 190 -5.33 -13.90 0.93
N ILE A 191 -5.65 -14.69 1.94
CA ILE A 191 -5.10 -16.05 2.09
C ILE A 191 -5.49 -16.95 0.90
N THR A 192 -6.66 -16.79 0.29
CA THR A 192 -7.02 -17.58 -0.90
C THR A 192 -6.10 -17.36 -2.09
N MET A 193 -5.40 -16.21 -2.16
CA MET A 193 -4.44 -15.92 -3.23
C MET A 193 -3.18 -16.81 -3.17
N ILE A 194 -2.95 -17.53 -2.08
CA ILE A 194 -1.88 -18.54 -1.97
C ILE A 194 -2.04 -19.64 -3.03
N SER A 195 -3.29 -19.92 -3.44
CA SER A 195 -3.58 -20.91 -4.50
C SER A 195 -3.15 -20.46 -5.91
N SER A 196 -2.63 -19.23 -6.05
CA SER A 196 -2.10 -18.75 -7.31
C SER A 196 -0.83 -19.51 -7.72
N PRO A 197 -0.63 -19.80 -9.02
CA PRO A 197 0.60 -20.42 -9.51
C PRO A 197 1.84 -19.52 -9.42
N LEU A 198 1.69 -18.26 -8.98
CA LEU A 198 2.75 -17.27 -8.89
C LEU A 198 3.38 -17.29 -7.50
N GLU A 199 4.64 -17.68 -7.40
CA GLU A 199 5.36 -17.85 -6.13
C GLU A 199 5.37 -16.59 -5.25
N TYR A 200 5.49 -15.41 -5.84
CA TYR A 200 5.49 -14.14 -5.09
C TYR A 200 4.13 -13.80 -4.45
N MET A 201 3.03 -14.43 -4.89
CA MET A 201 1.71 -14.25 -4.29
C MET A 201 1.64 -14.86 -2.89
N ILE A 202 2.45 -15.85 -2.57
CA ILE A 202 2.46 -16.49 -1.26
C ILE A 202 2.85 -15.48 -0.18
N GLY A 203 4.01 -14.85 -0.30
CA GLY A 203 4.47 -13.85 0.66
C GLY A 203 3.57 -12.61 0.72
N TYR A 204 3.08 -12.17 -0.44
CA TYR A 204 2.12 -11.08 -0.55
C TYR A 204 0.84 -11.37 0.26
N SER A 205 0.25 -12.54 0.06
CA SER A 205 -0.98 -12.96 0.72
C SER A 205 -0.83 -13.03 2.24
N PHE A 206 0.20 -13.70 2.72
CA PHE A 206 0.49 -13.79 4.14
C PHE A 206 0.80 -12.42 4.76
N GLY A 207 1.57 -11.58 4.05
CA GLY A 207 1.92 -10.25 4.51
C GLY A 207 0.69 -9.37 4.74
N ILE A 208 -0.22 -9.31 3.76
CA ILE A 208 -1.44 -8.49 3.90
C ILE A 208 -2.39 -9.11 4.93
N ALA A 209 -2.61 -10.42 4.91
CA ALA A 209 -3.49 -11.07 5.87
C ALA A 209 -3.04 -10.82 7.31
N PHE A 210 -1.74 -10.94 7.59
CA PHE A 210 -1.16 -10.59 8.88
C PHE A 210 -1.33 -9.09 9.17
N GLY A 211 -1.02 -8.21 8.22
CA GLY A 211 -1.14 -6.76 8.38
C GLY A 211 -2.55 -6.32 8.75
N VAL A 212 -3.59 -6.89 8.10
CA VAL A 212 -4.99 -6.60 8.40
C VAL A 212 -5.39 -7.09 9.80
N MET A 213 -5.00 -8.31 10.16
CA MET A 213 -5.29 -8.84 11.52
C MET A 213 -4.54 -8.07 12.61
N TRP A 214 -3.34 -7.62 12.33
CA TRP A 214 -2.57 -6.78 13.25
C TRP A 214 -3.17 -5.38 13.37
N ALA A 215 -3.63 -4.80 12.27
CA ALA A 215 -4.36 -3.53 12.28
C ALA A 215 -5.64 -3.62 13.13
N LEU A 216 -6.41 -4.69 12.98
CA LEU A 216 -7.55 -4.99 13.85
C LEU A 216 -7.14 -5.01 15.32
N PHE A 217 -6.09 -5.76 15.66
CA PHE A 217 -5.60 -5.87 17.03
C PHE A 217 -5.23 -4.50 17.62
N LEU A 218 -4.51 -3.67 16.87
CA LEU A 218 -4.14 -2.31 17.29
C LEU A 218 -5.36 -1.38 17.37
N SER A 219 -6.31 -1.50 16.44
CA SER A 219 -7.54 -0.71 16.45
C SER A 219 -8.43 -1.05 17.66
N CYS A 220 -8.40 -2.30 18.12
CA CYS A 220 -9.18 -2.72 19.30
C CYS A 220 -8.47 -2.49 20.64
N THR A 221 -7.13 -2.35 20.65
CA THR A 221 -6.34 -2.20 21.88
C THR A 221 -5.72 -0.82 22.02
N MET A 222 -4.87 -0.44 21.08
CA MET A 222 -4.09 0.80 21.11
C MET A 222 -4.99 2.03 20.94
N LEU A 223 -5.92 2.00 19.97
CA LEU A 223 -6.75 3.15 19.67
C LEU A 223 -7.67 3.55 20.83
N PRO A 224 -8.45 2.66 21.47
CA PRO A 224 -9.26 3.00 22.65
C PRO A 224 -8.40 3.47 23.82
N SER A 225 -7.22 2.90 24.01
CA SER A 225 -6.28 3.31 25.06
C SER A 225 -5.81 4.75 24.85
N LEU A 226 -5.40 5.10 23.62
CA LEU A 226 -4.99 6.46 23.26
C LEU A 226 -6.13 7.47 23.36
N ILE A 227 -7.36 7.08 22.99
CA ILE A 227 -8.55 7.90 23.18
C ILE A 227 -8.76 8.18 24.68
N SER A 228 -8.55 7.20 25.54
CA SER A 228 -8.75 7.33 27.00
C SER A 228 -7.70 8.19 27.69
N LEU A 229 -6.49 8.32 27.14
CA LEU A 229 -5.42 9.14 27.72
C LEU A 229 -5.70 10.64 27.66
N LYS A 230 -6.43 11.11 26.64
CA LYS A 230 -6.79 12.52 26.49
C LYS A 230 -8.12 12.80 27.19
N LYS A 231 -8.15 13.85 27.99
CA LYS A 231 -9.42 14.42 28.49
C LYS A 231 -10.09 15.22 27.37
N TRP A 232 -11.29 14.82 26.99
CA TRP A 232 -12.05 15.45 25.92
C TRP A 232 -13.03 16.47 26.51
N SER A 233 -12.96 17.74 26.07
CA SER A 233 -13.93 18.75 26.45
C SER A 233 -15.18 18.65 25.58
N LEU A 234 -16.36 18.62 26.18
CA LEU A 234 -17.65 18.52 25.49
C LEU A 234 -17.92 19.72 24.55
N ASP A 235 -17.35 20.88 24.88
CA ASP A 235 -17.45 22.11 24.07
C ASP A 235 -16.54 22.12 22.85
N SER A 236 -15.69 21.11 22.67
CA SER A 236 -14.80 21.05 21.50
C SER A 236 -15.60 20.90 20.20
N ARG A 237 -15.16 21.58 19.13
CA ARG A 237 -15.77 21.51 17.79
C ARG A 237 -15.90 20.09 17.24
N ALA A 238 -15.05 19.18 17.70
CA ALA A 238 -15.05 17.76 17.32
C ALA A 238 -16.25 17.01 17.92
N ILE A 239 -16.69 17.41 19.10
CA ILE A 239 -17.77 16.74 19.84
C ILE A 239 -19.10 17.49 19.67
N SER A 240 -19.11 18.83 19.66
CA SER A 240 -20.33 19.64 19.61
C SER A 240 -21.08 19.59 18.27
N LYS A 241 -20.40 19.24 17.15
CA LYS A 241 -21.01 19.16 15.82
C LYS A 241 -20.99 17.73 15.30
N GLU A 242 -22.10 17.30 14.70
CA GLU A 242 -22.20 16.03 14.00
C GLU A 242 -21.12 15.90 12.91
N SER A 243 -20.54 14.71 12.79
CA SER A 243 -19.59 14.43 11.73
C SER A 243 -20.30 14.42 10.35
N MET A 244 -19.56 14.62 9.26
CA MET A 244 -20.14 14.50 7.91
C MET A 244 -20.77 13.11 7.67
N LEU A 245 -20.13 12.05 8.18
CA LEU A 245 -20.65 10.68 8.08
C LEU A 245 -21.98 10.50 8.82
N GLU A 246 -22.15 11.10 9.99
CA GLU A 246 -23.41 11.03 10.74
C GLU A 246 -24.58 11.69 9.99
N ARG A 247 -24.32 12.79 9.27
CA ARG A 247 -25.36 13.48 8.46
C ARG A 247 -25.80 12.69 7.24
N VAL A 248 -24.95 11.82 6.70
CA VAL A 248 -25.27 11.01 5.52
C VAL A 248 -26.00 9.73 5.92
N THR A 249 -25.81 9.26 7.17
CA THR A 249 -26.40 8.00 7.67
C THR A 249 -27.63 8.19 8.56
N SER A 250 -28.00 9.42 8.86
CA SER A 250 -29.27 9.81 9.52
C SER A 250 -30.34 10.14 8.49
#